data_2f9c576d37947666731c029f7d2cbbe8
#
_entry.id   2f9c576d37947666731c029f7d2cbbe8
#
_cell.length_a   1.000
_cell.length_b   1.000
_cell.length_c   1.000
_cell.angle_alpha   90.00
_cell.angle_beta   90.00
_cell.angle_gamma   90.00
#
_symmetry.space_group_name_H-M   'P 1'
#
loop_
_entity.id
_entity.type
_entity.pdbx_description
1 polymer ?
#
loop_
_entity_poly.entity_id
_entity_poly.type
_entity_poly.pdbx_seq_one_letter_code
_entity_poly.pdbx_strand_id
1 'polypeptide(L)'
;VVGMAGNVVTVSAEEKYDLTLYSIDTTDPDFEDWLANVEDATGLNINVIAAPTDTDTRQQKITTMLSTGDTSVDVIEINDEMSAAFKNSGWLEGLNDTVMTDDIADQFAQGYVKDMITDKDGNIVGVPGYTGYLAFWVNQEIMDEVGIKSIDTKEDFMKYMKAVSKDGRFGYGGSWEKTYAFNELAQFVNMFGGDYFDWTKEENKEAVQFLHDLVADKETSIEQIADKYDQMNPKIND
;
A
#
# COMPACT_ATOMS: atom_id res chain seq x y z
N VAL A 1 54.82 -8.05 -42.62
CA VAL A 1 53.54 -7.30 -42.62
C VAL A 1 52.72 -7.77 -41.46
N VAL A 2 52.68 -6.98 -40.38
CA VAL A 2 51.88 -7.25 -39.17
C VAL A 2 50.54 -6.54 -39.38
N GLY A 3 49.46 -7.33 -39.53
CA GLY A 3 48.11 -6.82 -39.58
C GLY A 3 47.61 -6.50 -38.19
N MET A 4 47.39 -5.23 -37.87
CA MET A 4 46.64 -4.80 -36.69
C MET A 4 45.14 -5.01 -36.94
N ALA A 5 44.57 -6.00 -36.26
CA ALA A 5 43.10 -6.11 -36.17
C ALA A 5 42.62 -5.03 -35.17
N GLY A 6 42.04 -3.98 -35.73
CA GLY A 6 41.35 -2.96 -34.92
C GLY A 6 40.11 -3.56 -34.34
N ASN A 7 40.02 -3.66 -33.00
CA ASN A 7 38.79 -3.91 -32.29
C ASN A 7 37.86 -2.67 -32.49
N VAL A 8 36.82 -2.84 -33.29
CA VAL A 8 35.72 -1.90 -33.32
C VAL A 8 34.96 -2.08 -32.02
N VAL A 9 35.20 -1.19 -31.09
CA VAL A 9 34.31 -1.04 -29.93
C VAL A 9 33.04 -0.43 -30.46
N THR A 10 32.01 -1.24 -30.68
CA THR A 10 30.66 -0.75 -30.86
C THR A 10 30.22 -0.14 -29.51
N VAL A 11 30.30 1.18 -29.40
CA VAL A 11 29.59 1.91 -28.37
C VAL A 11 28.12 1.73 -28.72
N SER A 12 27.39 0.89 -27.97
CA SER A 12 25.94 0.92 -28.01
C SER A 12 25.51 2.33 -27.61
N ALA A 13 24.71 2.99 -28.40
CA ALA A 13 24.08 4.23 -27.99
C ALA A 13 23.34 3.92 -26.65
N GLU A 14 23.64 4.66 -25.60
CA GLU A 14 22.80 4.63 -24.40
C GLU A 14 21.39 4.94 -24.85
N GLU A 15 20.45 4.04 -24.58
CA GLU A 15 19.04 4.32 -24.79
C GLU A 15 18.71 5.58 -23.97
N LYS A 16 18.31 6.63 -24.65
CA LYS A 16 17.97 7.88 -24.02
C LYS A 16 16.50 7.84 -23.66
N TYR A 17 16.23 7.71 -22.39
CA TYR A 17 14.87 7.82 -21.84
C TYR A 17 14.48 9.28 -21.63
N ASP A 18 13.20 9.58 -21.79
CA ASP A 18 12.64 10.93 -21.57
C ASP A 18 12.38 11.18 -20.09
N LEU A 19 12.01 10.12 -19.35
CA LEU A 19 11.89 10.16 -17.89
C LEU A 19 12.17 8.77 -17.26
N THR A 20 12.42 8.78 -15.96
CA THR A 20 12.61 7.58 -15.14
C THR A 20 11.55 7.49 -14.04
N LEU A 21 10.80 6.41 -14.05
CA LEU A 21 9.81 6.04 -13.03
C LEU A 21 10.39 5.03 -12.04
N TYR A 22 10.26 5.30 -10.75
CA TYR A 22 10.57 4.35 -9.68
C TYR A 22 9.28 3.79 -9.10
N SER A 23 8.94 2.53 -9.40
CA SER A 23 7.64 1.93 -9.10
C SER A 23 7.74 0.56 -8.45
N ILE A 24 6.79 0.26 -7.56
CA ILE A 24 6.55 -1.07 -6.97
C ILE A 24 5.72 -1.95 -7.90
N ASP A 25 4.91 -1.35 -8.77
CA ASP A 25 3.91 -2.05 -9.60
C ASP A 25 4.54 -2.88 -10.72
N THR A 26 5.87 -2.85 -10.87
CA THR A 26 6.61 -3.68 -11.85
C THR A 26 6.38 -5.19 -11.69
N THR A 27 5.82 -5.63 -10.57
CA THR A 27 5.44 -7.03 -10.33
C THR A 27 3.98 -7.33 -10.65
N ASP A 28 3.19 -6.31 -10.96
CA ASP A 28 1.81 -6.47 -11.38
C ASP A 28 1.76 -7.08 -12.81
N PRO A 29 0.95 -8.12 -13.04
CA PRO A 29 0.84 -8.75 -14.36
C PRO A 29 0.46 -7.80 -15.50
N ASP A 30 -0.28 -6.74 -15.20
CA ASP A 30 -0.77 -5.77 -16.18
C ASP A 30 0.16 -4.54 -16.35
N PHE A 31 1.29 -4.50 -15.62
CA PHE A 31 2.18 -3.34 -15.61
C PHE A 31 2.79 -3.02 -16.98
N GLU A 32 3.21 -4.04 -17.73
CA GLU A 32 3.81 -3.86 -19.05
C GLU A 32 2.80 -3.29 -20.05
N ASP A 33 1.56 -3.77 -20.02
CA ASP A 33 0.48 -3.27 -20.86
C ASP A 33 0.09 -1.82 -20.49
N TRP A 34 0.05 -1.52 -19.20
CA TRP A 34 -0.14 -0.16 -18.70
C TRP A 34 0.96 0.78 -19.19
N LEU A 35 2.23 0.40 -19.03
CA LEU A 35 3.38 1.19 -19.45
C LEU A 35 3.34 1.49 -20.95
N ALA A 36 3.11 0.46 -21.78
CA ALA A 36 2.99 0.61 -23.22
C ALA A 36 1.87 1.59 -23.61
N ASN A 37 0.72 1.53 -22.94
CA ASN A 37 -0.38 2.46 -23.16
C ASN A 37 -0.02 3.90 -22.77
N VAL A 38 0.76 4.10 -21.71
CA VAL A 38 1.23 5.43 -21.30
C VAL A 38 2.24 5.98 -22.31
N GLU A 39 3.19 5.18 -22.77
CA GLU A 39 4.16 5.57 -23.78
C GLU A 39 3.48 5.91 -25.12
N ASP A 40 2.52 5.09 -25.56
CA ASP A 40 1.73 5.37 -26.77
C ASP A 40 0.91 6.67 -26.65
N ALA A 41 0.31 6.92 -25.49
CA ALA A 41 -0.51 8.12 -25.28
C ALA A 41 0.31 9.41 -25.17
N THR A 42 1.53 9.32 -24.64
CA THR A 42 2.38 10.48 -24.35
C THR A 42 3.47 10.69 -25.39
N GLY A 43 3.87 9.65 -26.10
CA GLY A 43 5.03 9.65 -26.98
C GLY A 43 6.37 9.68 -26.24
N LEU A 44 6.37 9.43 -24.92
CA LEU A 44 7.57 9.38 -24.09
C LEU A 44 8.16 7.98 -24.07
N ASN A 45 9.47 7.89 -23.94
CA ASN A 45 10.20 6.66 -23.68
C ASN A 45 10.56 6.62 -22.17
N ILE A 46 9.99 5.68 -21.41
CA ILE A 46 10.03 5.66 -19.96
C ILE A 46 10.97 4.56 -19.45
N ASN A 47 12.03 4.95 -18.75
CA ASN A 47 12.84 4.01 -17.99
C ASN A 47 12.12 3.66 -16.69
N VAL A 48 12.01 2.37 -16.37
CA VAL A 48 11.40 1.91 -15.12
C VAL A 48 12.42 1.25 -14.22
N ILE A 49 12.52 1.75 -12.99
CA ILE A 49 13.33 1.16 -11.92
C ILE A 49 12.39 0.48 -10.93
N ALA A 50 12.52 -0.84 -10.80
CA ALA A 50 11.74 -1.62 -9.84
C ALA A 50 12.09 -1.24 -8.40
N ALA A 51 11.09 -0.80 -7.65
CA ALA A 51 11.21 -0.51 -6.23
C ALA A 51 11.13 -1.81 -5.40
N PRO A 52 11.77 -1.88 -4.21
CA PRO A 52 11.58 -2.98 -3.28
C PRO A 52 10.12 -3.10 -2.84
N THR A 53 9.62 -4.33 -2.77
CA THR A 53 8.28 -4.61 -2.25
C THR A 53 8.19 -4.36 -0.73
N ASP A 54 9.28 -4.58 0.01
CA ASP A 54 9.34 -4.28 1.44
C ASP A 54 9.29 -2.76 1.69
N THR A 55 8.28 -2.33 2.44
CA THR A 55 7.96 -0.92 2.69
C THR A 55 9.11 -0.17 3.37
N ASP A 56 9.72 -0.74 4.41
CA ASP A 56 10.81 -0.10 5.15
C ASP A 56 12.04 0.11 4.24
N THR A 57 12.40 -0.91 3.47
CA THR A 57 13.52 -0.86 2.52
C THR A 57 13.27 0.18 1.43
N ARG A 58 12.06 0.21 0.89
CA ARG A 58 11.66 1.19 -0.13
C ARG A 58 11.73 2.61 0.41
N GLN A 59 11.15 2.86 1.59
CA GLN A 59 11.19 4.18 2.23
C GLN A 59 12.64 4.65 2.49
N GLN A 60 13.52 3.78 2.96
CA GLN A 60 14.94 4.11 3.18
C GLN A 60 15.65 4.48 1.88
N LYS A 61 15.42 3.75 0.79
CA LYS A 61 15.99 4.06 -0.53
C LYS A 61 15.50 5.40 -1.06
N ILE A 62 14.18 5.65 -1.02
CA ILE A 62 13.61 6.93 -1.45
C ILE A 62 14.15 8.08 -0.59
N THR A 63 14.22 7.90 0.73
CA THR A 63 14.80 8.90 1.63
C THR A 63 16.25 9.23 1.24
N THR A 64 17.04 8.22 0.92
CA THR A 64 18.42 8.41 0.50
C THR A 64 18.50 9.19 -0.82
N MET A 65 17.76 8.79 -1.84
CA MET A 65 17.72 9.47 -3.14
C MET A 65 17.34 10.94 -2.97
N LEU A 66 16.21 11.22 -2.33
CA LEU A 66 15.68 12.58 -2.19
C LEU A 66 16.60 13.47 -1.32
N SER A 67 17.11 12.96 -0.19
CA SER A 67 17.96 13.75 0.73
C SER A 67 19.34 14.07 0.15
N THR A 68 19.84 13.26 -0.79
CA THR A 68 21.12 13.53 -1.47
C THR A 68 20.96 14.39 -2.72
N GLY A 69 19.71 14.70 -3.11
CA GLY A 69 19.44 15.45 -4.34
C GLY A 69 19.75 14.62 -5.60
N ASP A 70 19.55 13.31 -5.55
CA ASP A 70 19.70 12.41 -6.70
C ASP A 70 18.63 12.74 -7.74
N THR A 71 19.06 13.07 -8.94
CA THR A 71 18.20 13.43 -10.07
C THR A 71 18.08 12.32 -11.10
N SER A 72 18.45 11.09 -10.76
CA SER A 72 18.35 9.94 -11.66
C SER A 72 16.92 9.40 -11.79
N VAL A 73 15.99 9.86 -10.97
CA VAL A 73 14.58 9.47 -10.97
C VAL A 73 13.72 10.74 -11.04
N ASP A 74 12.76 10.75 -11.96
CA ASP A 74 11.85 11.88 -12.20
C ASP A 74 10.51 11.71 -11.47
N VAL A 75 9.99 10.49 -11.45
CA VAL A 75 8.71 10.14 -10.82
C VAL A 75 8.90 9.00 -9.84
N ILE A 76 8.41 9.17 -8.63
CA ILE A 76 8.52 8.18 -7.55
C ILE A 76 7.11 7.80 -7.11
N GLU A 77 6.82 6.51 -7.14
CA GLU A 77 5.63 5.96 -6.52
C GLU A 77 5.86 5.75 -5.04
N ILE A 78 4.95 6.28 -4.23
CA ILE A 78 4.93 6.10 -2.78
C ILE A 78 3.53 5.67 -2.32
N ASN A 79 3.47 4.87 -1.29
CA ASN A 79 2.21 4.56 -0.61
C ASN A 79 1.95 5.56 0.53
N ASP A 80 0.73 5.57 1.03
CA ASP A 80 0.23 6.51 2.01
C ASP A 80 1.00 6.48 3.34
N GLU A 81 1.52 5.34 3.77
CA GLU A 81 2.38 5.24 4.95
C GLU A 81 3.64 6.11 4.86
N MET A 82 4.12 6.37 3.64
CA MET A 82 5.30 7.21 3.39
C MET A 82 4.97 8.70 3.27
N SER A 83 3.70 9.04 3.05
CA SER A 83 3.27 10.41 2.81
C SER A 83 3.70 11.37 3.92
N ALA A 84 3.52 10.99 5.18
CA ALA A 84 3.90 11.83 6.32
C ALA A 84 5.40 12.16 6.35
N ALA A 85 6.25 11.23 5.90
CA ALA A 85 7.69 11.43 5.85
C ALA A 85 8.12 12.38 4.72
N PHE A 86 7.44 12.34 3.58
CA PHE A 86 7.91 13.04 2.38
C PHE A 86 7.19 14.33 2.07
N LYS A 87 5.88 14.46 2.30
CA LYS A 87 5.13 15.67 1.92
C LYS A 87 5.62 16.96 2.57
N ASN A 88 6.18 16.88 3.77
CA ASN A 88 6.71 18.06 4.48
C ASN A 88 8.25 18.16 4.45
N SER A 89 8.92 17.32 3.67
CA SER A 89 10.38 17.28 3.58
C SER A 89 10.97 18.47 2.80
N GLY A 90 10.18 19.06 1.91
CA GLY A 90 10.63 20.03 0.93
C GLY A 90 11.41 19.40 -0.24
N TRP A 91 11.34 18.09 -0.41
CA TRP A 91 12.02 17.36 -1.49
C TRP A 91 11.14 17.15 -2.73
N LEU A 92 9.82 17.25 -2.57
CA LEU A 92 8.85 17.03 -3.64
C LEU A 92 8.42 18.35 -4.25
N GLU A 93 8.19 18.35 -5.55
CA GLU A 93 7.74 19.52 -6.31
C GLU A 93 6.27 19.83 -6.03
N GLY A 94 5.93 21.11 -5.93
CA GLY A 94 4.54 21.58 -5.83
C GLY A 94 3.86 21.52 -7.19
N LEU A 95 2.72 20.85 -7.27
CA LEU A 95 2.01 20.56 -8.50
C LEU A 95 0.76 21.42 -8.75
N ASN A 96 0.42 22.34 -7.84
CA ASN A 96 -0.81 23.15 -7.90
C ASN A 96 -0.98 23.92 -9.21
N ASP A 97 0.12 24.48 -9.74
CA ASP A 97 0.09 25.34 -10.92
C ASP A 97 0.37 24.58 -12.23
N THR A 98 0.55 23.25 -12.13
CA THR A 98 0.93 22.40 -13.28
C THR A 98 -0.02 21.25 -13.49
N VAL A 99 0.12 20.18 -12.70
CA VAL A 99 -0.63 18.92 -12.87
C VAL A 99 -1.88 18.88 -11.99
N MET A 100 -1.77 19.35 -10.73
CA MET A 100 -2.85 19.27 -9.74
C MET A 100 -3.54 20.63 -9.55
N THR A 101 -3.97 21.21 -10.68
CA THR A 101 -4.84 22.38 -10.66
C THR A 101 -6.14 22.11 -9.89
N ASP A 102 -6.84 23.14 -9.43
CA ASP A 102 -8.09 22.99 -8.67
C ASP A 102 -9.09 22.05 -9.37
N ASP A 103 -9.26 22.20 -10.70
CA ASP A 103 -10.17 21.37 -11.50
C ASP A 103 -9.78 19.87 -11.50
N ILE A 104 -8.50 19.57 -11.40
CA ILE A 104 -8.00 18.18 -11.30
C ILE A 104 -8.09 17.69 -9.86
N ALA A 105 -7.65 18.47 -8.90
CA ALA A 105 -7.70 18.13 -7.49
C ALA A 105 -9.13 17.84 -7.01
N ASP A 106 -10.13 18.57 -7.51
CA ASP A 106 -11.54 18.39 -7.18
C ASP A 106 -12.13 17.05 -7.68
N GLN A 107 -11.45 16.34 -8.57
CA GLN A 107 -11.89 15.01 -9.04
C GLN A 107 -11.56 13.90 -8.02
N PHE A 108 -10.67 14.16 -7.06
CA PHE A 108 -10.27 13.21 -6.03
C PHE A 108 -11.01 13.47 -4.71
N ALA A 109 -10.98 12.47 -3.82
CA ALA A 109 -11.51 12.63 -2.48
C ALA A 109 -10.78 13.75 -1.73
N GLN A 110 -11.50 14.80 -1.38
CA GLN A 110 -10.89 16.02 -0.82
C GLN A 110 -10.15 15.80 0.51
N GLY A 111 -10.64 14.90 1.35
CA GLY A 111 -9.92 14.49 2.56
C GLY A 111 -8.55 13.89 2.23
N TYR A 112 -8.47 13.03 1.20
CA TYR A 112 -7.22 12.43 0.77
C TYR A 112 -6.23 13.49 0.25
N VAL A 113 -6.67 14.36 -0.66
CA VAL A 113 -5.81 15.41 -1.23
C VAL A 113 -5.24 16.26 -0.11
N LYS A 114 -6.09 16.76 0.79
CA LYS A 114 -5.69 17.62 1.90
C LYS A 114 -4.75 16.93 2.89
N ASP A 115 -5.11 15.73 3.32
CA ASP A 115 -4.45 15.09 4.46
C ASP A 115 -3.22 14.28 4.04
N MET A 116 -3.24 13.71 2.83
CA MET A 116 -2.19 12.79 2.38
C MET A 116 -1.14 13.46 1.49
N ILE A 117 -1.52 14.33 0.57
CA ILE A 117 -0.61 14.86 -0.46
C ILE A 117 -0.47 16.38 -0.46
N THR A 118 -1.11 17.10 0.47
CA THR A 118 -0.87 18.54 0.65
C THR A 118 0.11 18.76 1.80
N ASP A 119 1.17 19.52 1.55
CA ASP A 119 2.16 19.88 2.55
C ASP A 119 1.65 20.97 3.52
N LYS A 120 2.45 21.29 4.52
CA LYS A 120 2.13 22.34 5.54
C LYS A 120 2.01 23.76 4.95
N ASP A 121 2.55 24.00 3.77
CA ASP A 121 2.56 25.30 3.09
C ASP A 121 1.43 25.40 2.05
N GLY A 122 0.62 24.34 1.88
CA GLY A 122 -0.53 24.27 0.97
C GLY A 122 -0.19 23.78 -0.44
N ASN A 123 1.03 23.28 -0.68
CA ASN A 123 1.38 22.72 -1.96
C ASN A 123 0.89 21.27 -2.07
N ILE A 124 0.25 20.93 -3.18
CA ILE A 124 -0.06 19.54 -3.53
C ILE A 124 1.21 18.94 -4.15
N VAL A 125 1.79 17.94 -3.50
CA VAL A 125 3.10 17.38 -3.86
C VAL A 125 3.02 15.96 -4.42
N GLY A 126 1.83 15.52 -4.81
CA GLY A 126 1.62 14.21 -5.39
C GLY A 126 0.33 14.15 -6.20
N VAL A 127 0.23 13.12 -7.04
CA VAL A 127 -0.99 12.75 -7.78
C VAL A 127 -1.46 11.41 -7.25
N PRO A 128 -2.74 11.26 -6.83
CA PRO A 128 -3.27 9.96 -6.44
C PRO A 128 -3.26 8.99 -7.63
N GLY A 129 -2.52 7.89 -7.53
CA GLY A 129 -2.48 6.87 -8.57
C GLY A 129 -3.70 5.96 -8.52
N TYR A 130 -4.00 5.43 -7.35
CA TYR A 130 -5.19 4.63 -7.08
C TYR A 130 -5.60 4.73 -5.62
N THR A 131 -6.82 4.32 -5.33
CA THR A 131 -7.36 4.25 -3.96
C THR A 131 -7.88 2.85 -3.70
N GLY A 132 -7.41 2.25 -2.61
CA GLY A 132 -7.90 0.97 -2.13
C GLY A 132 -8.77 1.12 -0.88
N TYR A 133 -9.48 0.06 -0.55
CA TYR A 133 -10.21 -0.09 0.69
C TYR A 133 -9.75 -1.34 1.40
N LEU A 134 -9.55 -1.24 2.71
CA LEU A 134 -9.37 -2.41 3.53
C LEU A 134 -10.75 -3.05 3.77
N ALA A 135 -10.85 -4.35 3.58
CA ALA A 135 -12.08 -5.09 3.76
C ALA A 135 -11.79 -6.50 4.31
N PHE A 136 -12.79 -7.09 4.95
CA PHE A 136 -12.71 -8.50 5.32
C PHE A 136 -12.98 -9.36 4.09
N TRP A 137 -12.01 -10.19 3.74
CA TRP A 137 -12.17 -11.23 2.75
C TRP A 137 -12.75 -12.47 3.44
N VAL A 138 -13.77 -13.05 2.85
CA VAL A 138 -14.49 -14.20 3.44
C VAL A 138 -14.46 -15.36 2.45
N ASN A 139 -14.08 -16.53 2.94
CA ASN A 139 -14.20 -17.75 2.16
C ASN A 139 -15.66 -18.20 2.13
N GLN A 140 -16.29 -18.14 0.95
CA GLN A 140 -17.71 -18.46 0.76
C GLN A 140 -18.03 -19.93 1.07
N GLU A 141 -17.11 -20.84 0.75
CA GLU A 141 -17.32 -22.27 1.03
C GLU A 141 -17.39 -22.54 2.53
N ILE A 142 -16.55 -21.85 3.31
CA ILE A 142 -16.56 -21.92 4.78
C ILE A 142 -17.83 -21.29 5.35
N MET A 143 -18.29 -20.17 4.80
CA MET A 143 -19.56 -19.56 5.20
C MET A 143 -20.73 -20.53 4.99
N ASP A 144 -20.77 -21.18 3.84
CA ASP A 144 -21.80 -22.15 3.48
C ASP A 144 -21.74 -23.38 4.41
N GLU A 145 -20.54 -23.88 4.72
CA GLU A 145 -20.32 -25.00 5.67
C GLU A 145 -20.96 -24.73 7.03
N VAL A 146 -20.81 -23.50 7.55
CA VAL A 146 -21.33 -23.11 8.87
C VAL A 146 -22.74 -22.51 8.81
N GLY A 147 -23.33 -22.41 7.62
CA GLY A 147 -24.71 -21.93 7.40
C GLY A 147 -24.91 -20.44 7.65
N ILE A 148 -23.86 -19.64 7.52
CA ILE A 148 -23.90 -18.17 7.63
C ILE A 148 -23.96 -17.58 6.23
N LYS A 149 -24.95 -16.72 5.96
CA LYS A 149 -25.21 -16.18 4.62
C LYS A 149 -24.59 -14.81 4.38
N SER A 150 -24.41 -14.01 5.44
CA SER A 150 -23.82 -12.69 5.39
C SER A 150 -23.20 -12.34 6.74
N ILE A 151 -22.28 -11.38 6.73
CA ILE A 151 -21.66 -10.79 7.90
C ILE A 151 -21.88 -9.28 7.77
N ASP A 152 -23.01 -8.79 8.28
CA ASP A 152 -23.44 -7.40 8.13
C ASP A 152 -23.24 -6.60 9.43
N THR A 153 -23.10 -7.30 10.56
CA THR A 153 -22.96 -6.71 11.88
C THR A 153 -21.77 -7.30 12.65
N LYS A 154 -21.37 -6.62 13.70
CA LYS A 154 -20.37 -7.12 14.67
C LYS A 154 -20.80 -8.48 15.24
N GLU A 155 -22.06 -8.63 15.57
CA GLU A 155 -22.64 -9.85 16.10
C GLU A 155 -22.54 -11.01 15.10
N ASP A 156 -22.78 -10.75 13.81
CA ASP A 156 -22.61 -11.74 12.74
C ASP A 156 -21.16 -12.15 12.60
N PHE A 157 -20.24 -11.17 12.65
CA PHE A 157 -18.80 -11.43 12.61
C PHE A 157 -18.37 -12.34 13.78
N MET A 158 -18.75 -12.01 15.01
CA MET A 158 -18.45 -12.84 16.19
C MET A 158 -19.04 -14.23 16.08
N LYS A 159 -20.28 -14.36 15.57
CA LYS A 159 -20.93 -15.65 15.35
C LYS A 159 -20.18 -16.48 14.32
N TYR A 160 -19.74 -15.85 13.22
CA TYR A 160 -18.94 -16.52 12.20
C TYR A 160 -17.61 -17.02 12.79
N MET A 161 -16.86 -16.14 13.46
CA MET A 161 -15.60 -16.46 14.11
C MET A 161 -15.71 -17.71 14.98
N LYS A 162 -16.69 -17.74 15.87
CA LYS A 162 -16.95 -18.85 16.77
C LYS A 162 -17.38 -20.14 16.07
N ALA A 163 -18.12 -20.03 14.96
CA ALA A 163 -18.57 -21.19 14.21
C ALA A 163 -17.45 -21.85 13.41
N VAL A 164 -16.48 -21.05 12.94
CA VAL A 164 -15.37 -21.49 12.09
C VAL A 164 -14.17 -21.96 12.90
N SER A 165 -13.90 -21.34 14.05
CA SER A 165 -12.74 -21.64 14.90
C SER A 165 -12.87 -22.99 15.60
N LYS A 166 -12.58 -24.06 14.88
CA LYS A 166 -12.63 -25.44 15.37
C LYS A 166 -11.66 -26.32 14.59
N ASP A 167 -11.30 -27.45 15.17
CA ASP A 167 -10.48 -28.50 14.50
C ASP A 167 -9.12 -27.96 13.96
N GLY A 168 -8.55 -26.94 14.61
CA GLY A 168 -7.28 -26.32 14.23
C GLY A 168 -7.42 -25.17 13.23
N ARG A 169 -8.63 -24.91 12.74
CA ARG A 169 -8.93 -23.74 11.89
C ARG A 169 -9.10 -22.50 12.78
N PHE A 170 -8.67 -21.36 12.27
CA PHE A 170 -8.92 -20.05 12.86
C PHE A 170 -9.97 -19.29 12.04
N GLY A 171 -10.91 -18.64 12.71
CA GLY A 171 -11.97 -17.86 12.06
C GLY A 171 -11.50 -16.54 11.50
N TYR A 172 -10.37 -16.03 11.98
CA TYR A 172 -9.79 -14.77 11.55
C TYR A 172 -8.27 -14.89 11.37
N GLY A 173 -7.75 -14.25 10.34
CA GLY A 173 -6.33 -14.02 10.11
C GLY A 173 -6.08 -12.57 9.70
N GLY A 174 -5.03 -11.97 10.23
CA GLY A 174 -4.66 -10.59 9.97
C GLY A 174 -3.15 -10.39 9.93
N SER A 175 -2.74 -9.25 9.38
CA SER A 175 -1.34 -8.86 9.27
C SER A 175 -0.96 -7.98 10.44
N TRP A 176 -0.59 -8.59 11.57
CA TRP A 176 -0.29 -7.87 12.82
C TRP A 176 1.20 -7.58 13.01
N GLU A 177 2.02 -7.79 12.00
CA GLU A 177 3.39 -7.31 12.05
C GLU A 177 3.37 -5.79 12.26
N LYS A 178 4.32 -5.26 13.00
CA LYS A 178 4.36 -3.86 13.51
C LYS A 178 4.10 -2.78 12.44
N THR A 179 4.48 -3.04 11.19
CA THR A 179 4.32 -2.10 10.07
C THR A 179 2.87 -2.02 9.59
N TYR A 180 2.08 -3.10 9.79
CA TYR A 180 0.71 -3.23 9.27
C TYR A 180 -0.37 -3.23 10.36
N ALA A 181 0.00 -3.53 11.61
CA ALA A 181 -0.93 -3.69 12.72
C ALA A 181 -1.87 -2.49 12.92
N PHE A 182 -1.40 -1.28 12.62
CA PHE A 182 -2.20 -0.06 12.77
C PHE A 182 -3.41 -0.04 11.85
N ASN A 183 -3.29 -0.56 10.62
CA ASN A 183 -4.38 -0.62 9.65
C ASN A 183 -5.52 -1.49 10.16
N GLU A 184 -5.20 -2.67 10.67
CA GLU A 184 -6.22 -3.57 11.19
C GLU A 184 -6.80 -3.07 12.50
N LEU A 185 -5.97 -2.55 13.40
CA LEU A 185 -6.47 -1.95 14.63
C LEU A 185 -7.45 -0.80 14.34
N ALA A 186 -7.15 0.05 13.35
CA ALA A 186 -8.04 1.13 12.95
C ALA A 186 -9.39 0.61 12.44
N GLN A 187 -9.41 -0.49 11.68
CA GLN A 187 -10.67 -1.11 11.23
C GLN A 187 -11.51 -1.60 12.41
N PHE A 188 -10.90 -2.31 13.36
CA PHE A 188 -11.61 -2.79 14.54
C PHE A 188 -12.10 -1.63 15.41
N VAL A 189 -11.29 -0.59 15.61
CA VAL A 189 -11.72 0.63 16.32
C VAL A 189 -12.96 1.23 15.64
N ASN A 190 -12.94 1.38 14.31
CA ASN A 190 -14.10 1.88 13.56
C ASN A 190 -15.32 0.96 13.66
N MET A 191 -15.12 -0.36 13.59
CA MET A 191 -16.20 -1.35 13.74
C MET A 191 -16.88 -1.27 15.11
N PHE A 192 -16.14 -0.90 16.15
CA PHE A 192 -16.67 -0.70 17.49
C PHE A 192 -17.27 0.70 17.71
N GLY A 193 -17.22 1.58 16.71
CA GLY A 193 -17.72 2.97 16.80
C GLY A 193 -16.75 3.92 17.51
N GLY A 194 -15.50 3.52 17.63
CA GLY A 194 -14.43 4.32 18.22
C GLY A 194 -13.87 5.38 17.27
N ASP A 195 -12.75 5.94 17.66
CA ASP A 195 -11.97 6.89 16.87
C ASP A 195 -10.49 6.60 17.09
N TYR A 196 -9.79 6.18 16.04
CA TYR A 196 -8.39 5.80 16.13
C TYR A 196 -7.48 6.92 16.66
N PHE A 197 -7.88 8.18 16.49
CA PHE A 197 -7.13 9.35 16.96
C PHE A 197 -7.54 9.85 18.35
N ASP A 198 -8.59 9.29 18.96
CA ASP A 198 -9.05 9.64 20.31
C ASP A 198 -9.09 8.43 21.25
N TRP A 199 -7.95 8.12 21.84
CA TRP A 199 -7.78 6.99 22.77
C TRP A 199 -8.39 7.19 24.16
N THR A 200 -9.17 8.24 24.36
CA THR A 200 -9.98 8.42 25.57
C THR A 200 -11.31 7.68 25.50
N LYS A 201 -11.72 7.28 24.29
CA LYS A 201 -12.99 6.58 24.04
C LYS A 201 -12.97 5.14 24.57
N GLU A 202 -14.07 4.72 25.18
CA GLU A 202 -14.21 3.35 25.69
C GLU A 202 -14.29 2.32 24.56
N GLU A 203 -14.90 2.66 23.43
CA GLU A 203 -15.02 1.85 22.22
C GLU A 203 -13.65 1.40 21.69
N ASN A 204 -12.62 2.24 21.82
CA ASN A 204 -11.26 1.89 21.44
C ASN A 204 -10.70 0.79 22.33
N LYS A 205 -10.97 0.87 23.64
CA LYS A 205 -10.55 -0.18 24.58
C LYS A 205 -11.29 -1.49 24.34
N GLU A 206 -12.58 -1.40 24.03
CA GLU A 206 -13.39 -2.56 23.66
C GLU A 206 -12.84 -3.24 22.39
N ALA A 207 -12.41 -2.48 21.38
CA ALA A 207 -11.79 -3.02 20.19
C ALA A 207 -10.48 -3.77 20.49
N VAL A 208 -9.61 -3.19 21.32
CA VAL A 208 -8.36 -3.83 21.75
C VAL A 208 -8.64 -5.09 22.59
N GLN A 209 -9.61 -5.01 23.50
CA GLN A 209 -10.01 -6.16 24.31
C GLN A 209 -10.56 -7.29 23.41
N PHE A 210 -11.36 -6.96 22.43
CA PHE A 210 -11.86 -7.92 21.46
C PHE A 210 -10.73 -8.65 20.71
N LEU A 211 -9.74 -7.93 20.21
CA LEU A 211 -8.58 -8.54 19.55
C LEU A 211 -7.78 -9.46 20.49
N HIS A 212 -7.63 -9.05 21.74
CA HIS A 212 -7.01 -9.89 22.77
C HIS A 212 -7.82 -11.19 22.98
N ASP A 213 -9.15 -11.08 23.05
CA ASP A 213 -10.03 -12.21 23.32
C ASP A 213 -10.07 -13.18 22.15
N LEU A 214 -9.98 -12.71 20.89
CA LEU A 214 -9.83 -13.57 19.72
C LEU A 214 -8.63 -14.52 19.84
N VAL A 215 -7.51 -14.03 20.38
CA VAL A 215 -6.33 -14.86 20.63
C VAL A 215 -6.55 -15.80 21.82
N ALA A 216 -7.11 -15.28 22.90
CA ALA A 216 -7.35 -16.05 24.12
C ALA A 216 -8.33 -17.23 23.89
N ASP A 217 -9.36 -17.00 23.08
CA ASP A 217 -10.39 -17.99 22.72
C ASP A 217 -9.97 -18.88 21.54
N LYS A 218 -8.77 -18.67 20.98
CA LYS A 218 -8.24 -19.39 19.81
C LYS A 218 -9.09 -19.24 18.55
N GLU A 219 -9.73 -18.10 18.41
CA GLU A 219 -10.46 -17.72 17.20
C GLU A 219 -9.52 -17.13 16.15
N THR A 220 -8.31 -16.73 16.57
CA THR A 220 -7.20 -16.34 15.70
C THR A 220 -5.86 -16.86 16.25
N SER A 221 -4.84 -16.96 15.38
CA SER A 221 -3.50 -17.37 15.78
C SER A 221 -2.69 -16.19 16.32
N ILE A 222 -2.00 -16.37 17.44
CA ILE A 222 -1.03 -15.37 17.92
C ILE A 222 0.17 -15.22 16.97
N GLU A 223 0.44 -16.18 16.09
CA GLU A 223 1.54 -16.12 15.14
C GLU A 223 1.39 -15.00 14.12
N GLN A 224 0.16 -14.51 13.89
CA GLN A 224 -0.11 -13.40 12.99
C GLN A 224 0.59 -12.07 13.37
N ILE A 225 1.10 -11.93 14.59
CA ILE A 225 1.94 -10.79 15.00
C ILE A 225 3.25 -10.68 14.19
N ALA A 226 3.62 -11.74 13.48
CA ALA A 226 4.76 -11.78 12.59
C ALA A 226 4.36 -11.74 11.11
N ASP A 227 3.06 -11.81 10.81
CA ASP A 227 2.57 -11.87 9.44
C ASP A 227 2.45 -10.48 8.82
N LYS A 228 2.96 -10.36 7.60
CA LYS A 228 2.75 -9.25 6.66
C LYS A 228 1.64 -9.64 5.67
N TYR A 229 1.18 -8.68 4.84
CA TYR A 229 0.09 -8.92 3.87
C TYR A 229 0.32 -10.14 2.97
N ASP A 230 1.51 -10.28 2.40
CA ASP A 230 1.82 -11.38 1.48
C ASP A 230 1.71 -12.77 2.12
N GLN A 231 1.83 -12.85 3.44
CA GLN A 231 1.75 -14.10 4.19
C GLN A 231 0.31 -14.51 4.53
N MET A 232 -0.64 -13.56 4.43
CA MET A 232 -2.05 -13.83 4.72
C MET A 232 -2.79 -14.44 3.53
N ASN A 233 -2.44 -14.05 2.29
CA ASN A 233 -3.13 -14.52 1.10
C ASN A 233 -3.25 -16.07 1.00
N PRO A 234 -2.19 -16.86 1.22
CA PRO A 234 -2.30 -18.31 1.19
C PRO A 234 -3.12 -18.89 2.36
N LYS A 235 -3.18 -18.21 3.51
CA LYS A 235 -3.85 -18.72 4.73
C LYS A 235 -5.37 -18.67 4.67
N ILE A 236 -5.95 -17.89 3.75
CA ILE A 236 -7.42 -17.77 3.63
C ILE A 236 -8.11 -19.07 3.14
N ASN A 237 -7.33 -19.99 2.56
CA ASN A 237 -7.84 -21.23 2.02
C ASN A 237 -7.57 -22.43 2.94
N ASP A 238 -6.83 -22.26 4.00
CA ASP A 238 -6.45 -23.29 4.99
C ASP A 238 -7.38 -23.24 6.23
#